data_0b9315d62b58703bf33e04427d8ea24d
#
_entry.id   0b9315d62b58703bf33e04427d8ea24d
#
_cell.length_a   1.000
_cell.length_b   1.000
_cell.length_c   1.000
_cell.angle_alpha   90.00
_cell.angle_beta   90.00
_cell.angle_gamma   90.00
#
_symmetry.space_group_name_H-M   'P 1'
#
loop_
_entity.id
_entity.type
_entity.pdbx_description
1 polymer ?
#
loop_
_entity_poly.entity_id
_entity_poly.type
_entity_poly.pdbx_seq_one_letter_code
_entity_poly.pdbx_strand_id
1 'polypeptide(L)'
;DDFSIGNPSVPAPDKVAKTMHELADMPPAQLHAYSPASGLDETKTAIANNLNRRFGTDYAAKNFYLTTGAASCLSCCIKAVIVDPGDEIIVISPYFPEYRVWIEADGGTCVEVPAREDNFQIDLDALAAAINERTRAVIINSPNNPVGVVYTRETLEGLAEVLRTKRKEFGSSLFLISDEPYRELAYGPEVSWVPSIYDNTLVCYSWSKS
;
A
#
# COMPACT_ATOMS: atom_id res chain seq x y z
N ASP A 1 18.47 -5.61 24.11
CA ASP A 1 17.97 -5.61 22.72
C ASP A 1 17.04 -4.42 22.55
N ASP A 2 17.15 -3.71 21.44
CA ASP A 2 16.31 -2.56 21.10
C ASP A 2 15.23 -3.03 20.11
N PHE A 3 13.98 -2.92 20.52
CA PHE A 3 12.81 -3.26 19.71
C PHE A 3 12.02 -2.03 19.19
N SER A 4 12.60 -0.83 19.35
CA SER A 4 11.93 0.42 18.95
C SER A 4 11.93 0.65 17.45
N ILE A 5 12.88 0.07 16.71
CA ILE A 5 13.01 0.21 15.24
C ILE A 5 13.24 -1.16 14.62
N GLY A 6 12.39 -1.54 13.67
CA GLY A 6 12.52 -2.75 12.88
C GLY A 6 13.49 -2.59 11.71
N ASN A 7 14.79 -2.72 11.96
CA ASN A 7 15.79 -2.77 10.89
C ASN A 7 15.92 -4.19 10.34
N PRO A 8 15.95 -4.38 9.01
CA PRO A 8 16.29 -5.66 8.40
C PRO A 8 17.66 -6.14 8.88
N SER A 9 17.76 -7.38 9.35
CA SER A 9 19.00 -7.99 9.80
C SER A 9 19.71 -8.79 8.70
N VAL A 10 19.05 -9.00 7.57
CA VAL A 10 19.59 -9.72 6.41
C VAL A 10 20.31 -8.73 5.50
N PRO A 11 21.57 -8.98 5.11
CA PRO A 11 22.27 -8.10 4.18
C PRO A 11 21.60 -8.09 2.81
N ALA A 12 21.68 -6.93 2.14
CA ALA A 12 21.23 -6.83 0.75
C ALA A 12 21.97 -7.82 -0.15
N PRO A 13 21.33 -8.38 -1.20
CA PRO A 13 22.00 -9.26 -2.16
C PRO A 13 23.23 -8.58 -2.80
N ASP A 14 24.30 -9.33 -3.05
CA ASP A 14 25.54 -8.83 -3.67
C ASP A 14 25.30 -8.09 -4.99
N LYS A 15 24.24 -8.49 -5.72
CA LYS A 15 23.83 -7.83 -6.96
C LYS A 15 23.50 -6.35 -6.76
N VAL A 16 22.99 -5.96 -5.58
CA VAL A 16 22.67 -4.55 -5.28
C VAL A 16 23.94 -3.72 -5.28
N ALA A 17 24.97 -4.15 -4.53
CA ALA A 17 26.26 -3.47 -4.50
C ALA A 17 26.91 -3.39 -5.90
N LYS A 18 26.89 -4.50 -6.64
CA LYS A 18 27.40 -4.56 -8.02
C LYS A 18 26.68 -3.54 -8.93
N THR A 19 25.36 -3.50 -8.90
CA THR A 19 24.57 -2.56 -9.70
C THR A 19 24.86 -1.11 -9.31
N MET A 20 25.05 -0.81 -8.01
CA MET A 20 25.44 0.53 -7.57
C MET A 20 26.79 0.97 -8.15
N HIS A 21 27.78 0.08 -8.22
CA HIS A 21 29.07 0.37 -8.87
C HIS A 21 28.88 0.60 -10.38
N GLU A 22 28.12 -0.25 -11.07
CA GLU A 22 27.82 -0.08 -12.49
C GLU A 22 27.13 1.26 -12.80
N LEU A 23 26.20 1.70 -11.92
CA LEU A 23 25.55 3.00 -12.05
C LEU A 23 26.53 4.15 -11.81
N ALA A 24 27.45 4.03 -10.85
CA ALA A 24 28.45 5.08 -10.57
C ALA A 24 29.43 5.30 -11.75
N ASP A 25 29.64 4.28 -12.59
CA ASP A 25 30.47 4.35 -13.79
C ASP A 25 29.75 4.94 -15.01
N MET A 26 28.44 5.25 -14.87
CA MET A 26 27.69 5.88 -15.97
C MET A 26 28.18 7.31 -16.25
N PRO A 27 28.04 7.81 -17.50
CA PRO A 27 28.35 9.19 -17.82
C PRO A 27 27.59 10.16 -16.88
N PRO A 28 28.30 11.15 -16.28
CA PRO A 28 27.68 12.06 -15.30
C PRO A 28 26.43 12.77 -15.80
N ALA A 29 26.37 13.11 -17.09
CA ALA A 29 25.21 13.74 -17.71
C ALA A 29 23.96 12.85 -17.71
N GLN A 30 24.12 11.52 -17.66
CA GLN A 30 23.01 10.57 -17.55
C GLN A 30 22.68 10.28 -16.09
N LEU A 31 23.70 10.04 -15.27
CA LEU A 31 23.53 9.71 -13.84
C LEU A 31 22.84 10.81 -13.06
N HIS A 32 23.18 12.07 -13.34
CA HIS A 32 22.69 13.25 -12.62
C HIS A 32 21.58 14.00 -13.35
N ALA A 33 21.03 13.44 -14.43
CA ALA A 33 19.89 14.02 -15.12
C ALA A 33 18.60 13.96 -14.27
N TYR A 34 17.68 14.87 -14.54
CA TYR A 34 16.32 14.75 -14.00
C TYR A 34 15.67 13.46 -14.50
N SER A 35 15.13 12.68 -13.58
CA SER A 35 14.23 11.57 -13.94
C SER A 35 12.82 12.07 -14.22
N PRO A 36 12.02 11.35 -15.01
CA PRO A 36 10.58 11.60 -15.11
C PRO A 36 9.92 11.59 -13.73
N ALA A 37 8.92 12.45 -13.51
CA ALA A 37 8.24 12.56 -12.21
C ALA A 37 7.65 11.22 -11.70
N SER A 38 7.20 10.37 -12.61
CA SER A 38 6.68 9.03 -12.28
C SER A 38 7.75 7.93 -12.20
N GLY A 39 9.03 8.26 -12.34
CA GLY A 39 10.14 7.31 -12.43
C GLY A 39 10.43 6.84 -13.85
N LEU A 40 11.57 6.15 -14.02
CA LEU A 40 12.05 5.66 -15.32
C LEU A 40 11.13 4.55 -15.86
N ASP A 41 10.77 4.64 -17.14
CA ASP A 41 9.89 3.67 -17.79
C ASP A 41 10.50 2.27 -17.85
N GLU A 42 11.82 2.16 -17.98
CA GLU A 42 12.53 0.89 -17.92
C GLU A 42 12.32 0.19 -16.58
N THR A 43 12.48 0.92 -15.47
CA THR A 43 12.28 0.39 -14.11
C THR A 43 10.82 -0.02 -13.91
N LYS A 44 9.87 0.84 -14.31
CA LYS A 44 8.43 0.53 -14.22
C LYS A 44 8.04 -0.68 -15.05
N THR A 45 8.62 -0.83 -16.24
CA THR A 45 8.39 -2.01 -17.09
C THR A 45 8.94 -3.28 -16.46
N ALA A 46 10.11 -3.23 -15.83
CA ALA A 46 10.68 -4.37 -15.10
C ALA A 46 9.79 -4.80 -13.94
N ILE A 47 9.23 -3.83 -13.19
CA ILE A 47 8.27 -4.08 -12.12
C ILE A 47 6.99 -4.71 -12.68
N ALA A 48 6.42 -4.13 -13.75
CA ALA A 48 5.23 -4.64 -14.41
C ALA A 48 5.40 -6.11 -14.83
N ASN A 49 6.49 -6.42 -15.51
CA ASN A 49 6.81 -7.78 -15.97
C ASN A 49 6.94 -8.76 -14.78
N ASN A 50 7.50 -8.31 -13.65
CA ASN A 50 7.61 -9.15 -12.46
C ASN A 50 6.23 -9.46 -11.88
N LEU A 51 5.39 -8.45 -11.68
CA LEU A 51 4.05 -8.61 -11.11
C LEU A 51 3.14 -9.41 -12.05
N ASN A 52 3.20 -9.17 -13.37
CA ASN A 52 2.43 -9.93 -14.35
C ASN A 52 2.76 -11.43 -14.30
N ARG A 53 4.05 -11.77 -14.18
CA ARG A 53 4.48 -13.16 -14.04
C ARG A 53 4.01 -13.79 -12.72
N ARG A 54 4.04 -13.04 -11.62
CA ARG A 54 3.69 -13.53 -10.28
C ARG A 54 2.19 -13.69 -10.07
N PHE A 55 1.41 -12.75 -10.58
CA PHE A 55 -0.01 -12.61 -10.24
C PHE A 55 -0.96 -12.76 -11.45
N GLY A 56 -0.43 -13.03 -12.64
CA GLY A 56 -1.25 -13.19 -13.85
C GLY A 56 -1.95 -11.91 -14.29
N THR A 57 -1.33 -10.76 -14.06
CA THR A 57 -1.85 -9.43 -14.43
C THR A 57 -1.31 -8.98 -15.80
N ASP A 58 -1.78 -7.84 -16.31
CA ASP A 58 -1.38 -7.24 -17.60
C ASP A 58 -0.90 -5.78 -17.44
N TYR A 59 -0.23 -5.49 -16.33
CA TYR A 59 0.29 -4.15 -16.06
C TYR A 59 1.34 -3.71 -17.08
N ALA A 60 1.36 -2.40 -17.34
CA ALA A 60 2.37 -1.71 -18.13
C ALA A 60 3.01 -0.58 -17.30
N ALA A 61 4.08 0.05 -17.80
CA ALA A 61 4.79 1.13 -17.11
C ALA A 61 3.86 2.25 -16.62
N LYS A 62 2.81 2.57 -17.36
CA LYS A 62 1.82 3.60 -17.00
C LYS A 62 1.03 3.32 -15.71
N ASN A 63 1.01 2.08 -15.23
CA ASN A 63 0.31 1.70 -14.01
C ASN A 63 1.15 1.95 -12.74
N PHE A 64 2.38 2.43 -12.89
CA PHE A 64 3.32 2.62 -11.78
C PHE A 64 3.75 4.07 -11.62
N TYR A 65 3.88 4.47 -10.36
CA TYR A 65 4.50 5.72 -9.94
C TYR A 65 5.56 5.39 -8.88
N LEU A 66 6.82 5.70 -9.17
CA LEU A 66 7.93 5.41 -8.26
C LEU A 66 8.13 6.54 -7.26
N THR A 67 8.31 6.18 -6.01
CA THR A 67 8.54 7.11 -4.89
C THR A 67 9.75 6.67 -4.06
N THR A 68 10.17 7.50 -3.12
CA THR A 68 11.26 7.20 -2.19
C THR A 68 10.76 6.35 -1.00
N GLY A 69 10.25 5.16 -1.28
CA GLY A 69 9.76 4.19 -0.29
C GLY A 69 8.25 4.28 -0.04
N ALA A 70 7.75 3.34 0.81
CA ALA A 70 6.32 3.17 1.08
C ALA A 70 5.68 4.41 1.72
N ALA A 71 6.37 5.10 2.63
CA ALA A 71 5.85 6.30 3.28
C ALA A 71 5.48 7.40 2.28
N SER A 72 6.38 7.70 1.33
CA SER A 72 6.11 8.67 0.27
C SER A 72 4.98 8.21 -0.66
N CYS A 73 4.90 6.91 -0.94
CA CYS A 73 3.82 6.33 -1.73
C CYS A 73 2.46 6.53 -1.05
N LEU A 74 2.37 6.19 0.24
CA LEU A 74 1.16 6.35 1.05
C LEU A 74 0.72 7.81 1.12
N SER A 75 1.65 8.74 1.41
CA SER A 75 1.35 10.18 1.42
C SER A 75 0.79 10.65 0.08
N CYS A 76 1.38 10.22 -1.04
CA CYS A 76 0.85 10.55 -2.37
C CYS A 76 -0.55 9.97 -2.61
N CYS A 77 -0.79 8.70 -2.21
CA CYS A 77 -2.09 8.06 -2.36
C CYS A 77 -3.16 8.75 -1.50
N ILE A 78 -2.86 9.03 -0.23
CA ILE A 78 -3.74 9.73 0.70
C ILE A 78 -4.13 11.10 0.13
N LYS A 79 -3.12 11.90 -0.27
CA LYS A 79 -3.36 13.21 -0.87
C LYS A 79 -4.19 13.15 -2.16
N ALA A 80 -4.01 12.11 -2.97
CA ALA A 80 -4.73 11.98 -4.23
C ALA A 80 -6.22 11.64 -4.05
N VAL A 81 -6.60 11.00 -2.95
CA VAL A 81 -7.99 10.59 -2.69
C VAL A 81 -8.78 11.59 -1.84
N ILE A 82 -8.10 12.45 -1.07
CA ILE A 82 -8.73 13.57 -0.34
C ILE A 82 -8.99 14.70 -1.34
N VAL A 83 -10.25 15.01 -1.59
CA VAL A 83 -10.69 16.05 -2.54
C VAL A 83 -11.15 17.29 -1.77
N ASP A 84 -11.96 17.10 -0.74
CA ASP A 84 -12.54 18.16 0.06
C ASP A 84 -12.10 18.07 1.53
N PRO A 85 -11.98 19.23 2.23
CA PRO A 85 -11.70 19.21 3.65
C PRO A 85 -12.72 18.37 4.42
N GLY A 86 -12.23 17.47 5.27
CA GLY A 86 -13.04 16.55 6.06
C GLY A 86 -13.54 15.32 5.29
N ASP A 87 -13.02 15.04 4.10
CA ASP A 87 -13.12 13.71 3.50
C ASP A 87 -12.50 12.68 4.44
N GLU A 88 -13.08 11.50 4.50
CA GLU A 88 -12.73 10.48 5.47
C GLU A 88 -11.88 9.37 4.84
N ILE A 89 -10.85 8.96 5.57
CA ILE A 89 -10.12 7.74 5.29
C ILE A 89 -10.19 6.84 6.51
N ILE A 90 -10.66 5.61 6.30
CA ILE A 90 -10.78 4.61 7.35
C ILE A 90 -9.47 3.85 7.49
N VAL A 91 -9.04 3.62 8.73
CA VAL A 91 -7.91 2.77 9.11
C VAL A 91 -8.37 1.66 10.04
N ILE A 92 -7.78 0.48 9.94
CA ILE A 92 -8.11 -0.66 10.80
C ILE A 92 -7.15 -0.68 11.99
N SER A 93 -7.65 -0.41 13.19
CA SER A 93 -6.80 -0.36 14.38
C SER A 93 -6.59 -1.75 15.02
N PRO A 94 -5.38 -2.06 15.54
CA PRO A 94 -4.17 -1.21 15.56
C PRO A 94 -3.52 -1.02 14.19
N TYR A 95 -3.01 0.19 13.93
CA TYR A 95 -2.42 0.57 12.64
C TYR A 95 -1.11 1.34 12.83
N PHE A 96 -0.38 1.55 11.74
CA PHE A 96 0.83 2.37 11.70
C PHE A 96 0.47 3.85 11.95
N PRO A 97 0.95 4.48 13.05
CA PRO A 97 0.43 5.76 13.52
C PRO A 97 0.50 6.91 12.52
N GLU A 98 1.47 6.87 11.61
CA GLU A 98 1.68 7.92 10.62
C GLU A 98 0.54 8.04 9.60
N TYR A 99 -0.31 7.02 9.44
CA TYR A 99 -1.49 7.16 8.57
C TYR A 99 -2.36 8.33 9.00
N ARG A 100 -2.66 8.44 10.30
CA ARG A 100 -3.43 9.58 10.85
C ARG A 100 -2.74 10.91 10.54
N VAL A 101 -1.42 10.98 10.77
CA VAL A 101 -0.66 12.22 10.54
C VAL A 101 -0.78 12.69 9.10
N TRP A 102 -0.64 11.80 8.12
CA TRP A 102 -0.75 12.16 6.71
C TRP A 102 -2.18 12.51 6.30
N ILE A 103 -3.18 11.78 6.79
CA ILE A 103 -4.59 12.05 6.51
C ILE A 103 -4.96 13.46 7.01
N GLU A 104 -4.65 13.76 8.27
CA GLU A 104 -5.00 15.02 8.90
C GLU A 104 -4.17 16.20 8.32
N ALA A 105 -2.91 15.98 7.95
CA ALA A 105 -2.08 17.00 7.32
C ALA A 105 -2.60 17.42 5.93
N ASP A 106 -3.27 16.53 5.21
CA ASP A 106 -3.90 16.84 3.91
C ASP A 106 -5.37 17.31 4.05
N GLY A 107 -5.84 17.57 5.28
CA GLY A 107 -7.17 18.11 5.57
C GLY A 107 -8.28 17.05 5.63
N GLY A 108 -7.94 15.78 5.60
CA GLY A 108 -8.87 14.67 5.78
C GLY A 108 -9.17 14.36 7.24
N THR A 109 -10.11 13.47 7.47
CA THR A 109 -10.47 12.93 8.79
C THR A 109 -10.08 11.46 8.85
N CYS A 110 -9.26 11.09 9.84
CA CYS A 110 -8.91 9.69 10.10
C CYS A 110 -10.01 9.02 10.93
N VAL A 111 -10.70 8.05 10.35
CA VAL A 111 -11.74 7.25 11.02
C VAL A 111 -11.17 5.89 11.39
N GLU A 112 -11.23 5.54 12.67
CA GLU A 112 -10.73 4.27 13.17
C GLU A 112 -11.83 3.22 13.25
N VAL A 113 -11.58 2.05 12.67
CA VAL A 113 -12.41 0.86 12.86
C VAL A 113 -11.56 -0.20 13.57
N PRO A 114 -11.98 -0.70 14.74
CA PRO A 114 -11.21 -1.73 15.44
C PRO A 114 -11.22 -3.04 14.65
N ALA A 115 -10.08 -3.72 14.62
CA ALA A 115 -10.02 -5.10 14.17
C ALA A 115 -10.75 -6.02 15.16
N ARG A 116 -11.09 -7.23 14.74
CA ARG A 116 -11.65 -8.26 15.60
C ARG A 116 -10.69 -8.61 16.72
N GLU A 117 -11.18 -8.70 17.96
CA GLU A 117 -10.34 -8.96 19.14
C GLU A 117 -9.74 -10.38 19.15
N ASP A 118 -10.42 -11.34 18.52
CA ASP A 118 -10.05 -12.77 18.56
C ASP A 118 -8.90 -13.12 17.61
N ASN A 119 -8.72 -12.37 16.50
CA ASN A 119 -7.79 -12.75 15.44
C ASN A 119 -7.19 -11.59 14.64
N PHE A 120 -7.52 -10.35 14.98
CA PHE A 120 -7.11 -9.12 14.30
C PHE A 120 -7.48 -9.06 12.80
N GLN A 121 -8.41 -9.91 12.35
CA GLN A 121 -9.01 -9.73 11.03
C GLN A 121 -9.93 -8.50 11.01
N ILE A 122 -10.25 -7.99 9.83
CA ILE A 122 -11.14 -6.84 9.68
C ILE A 122 -12.53 -7.19 10.17
N ASP A 123 -13.11 -6.37 11.04
CA ASP A 123 -14.52 -6.46 11.39
C ASP A 123 -15.33 -5.81 10.25
N LEU A 124 -15.92 -6.66 9.42
CA LEU A 124 -16.64 -6.21 8.21
C LEU A 124 -17.94 -5.49 8.55
N ASP A 125 -18.60 -5.85 9.64
CA ASP A 125 -19.84 -5.19 10.07
C ASP A 125 -19.54 -3.79 10.62
N ALA A 126 -18.53 -3.67 11.47
CA ALA A 126 -18.05 -2.38 11.97
C ALA A 126 -17.56 -1.48 10.84
N LEU A 127 -16.82 -2.04 9.88
CA LEU A 127 -16.38 -1.31 8.70
C LEU A 127 -17.56 -0.81 7.86
N ALA A 128 -18.53 -1.68 7.56
CA ALA A 128 -19.71 -1.30 6.78
C ALA A 128 -20.53 -0.19 7.46
N ALA A 129 -20.60 -0.19 8.79
CA ALA A 129 -21.27 0.85 9.57
C ALA A 129 -20.52 2.19 9.57
N ALA A 130 -19.19 2.16 9.49
CA ALA A 130 -18.35 3.36 9.48
C ALA A 130 -18.31 4.07 8.12
N ILE A 131 -18.47 3.33 7.01
CA ILE A 131 -18.44 3.92 5.66
C ILE A 131 -19.69 4.77 5.41
N ASN A 132 -19.45 6.02 4.99
CA ASN A 132 -20.50 6.98 4.65
C ASN A 132 -20.13 7.77 3.37
N GLU A 133 -20.95 8.74 2.98
CA GLU A 133 -20.79 9.54 1.75
C GLU A 133 -19.50 10.38 1.69
N ARG A 134 -18.85 10.63 2.86
CA ARG A 134 -17.57 11.34 2.95
C ARG A 134 -16.37 10.40 2.88
N THR A 135 -16.58 9.11 3.00
CA THR A 135 -15.48 8.12 2.96
C THR A 135 -14.91 8.02 1.54
N ARG A 136 -13.61 8.26 1.39
CA ARG A 136 -12.86 8.20 0.12
C ARG A 136 -12.04 6.94 -0.02
N ALA A 137 -11.48 6.46 1.09
CA ALA A 137 -10.65 5.26 1.06
C ALA A 137 -10.68 4.48 2.38
N VAL A 138 -10.29 3.22 2.29
CA VAL A 138 -9.90 2.38 3.42
C VAL A 138 -8.42 2.04 3.25
N ILE A 139 -7.61 2.18 4.29
CA ILE A 139 -6.21 1.73 4.32
C ILE A 139 -6.14 0.39 5.02
N ILE A 140 -5.54 -0.59 4.34
CA ILE A 140 -5.17 -1.88 4.93
C ILE A 140 -3.67 -2.09 4.85
N ASN A 141 -3.12 -2.84 5.81
CA ASN A 141 -1.71 -3.23 5.83
C ASN A 141 -1.62 -4.74 6.11
N SER A 142 -1.08 -5.50 5.16
CA SER A 142 -1.00 -6.95 5.27
C SER A 142 0.23 -7.51 4.55
N PRO A 143 1.17 -8.15 5.26
CA PRO A 143 1.22 -8.35 6.73
C PRO A 143 1.18 -7.04 7.52
N ASN A 144 0.50 -7.04 8.66
CA ASN A 144 0.18 -5.83 9.41
C ASN A 144 1.32 -5.39 10.35
N ASN A 145 1.52 -4.10 10.45
CA ASN A 145 2.28 -3.44 11.51
C ASN A 145 1.27 -2.66 12.39
N PRO A 146 1.14 -2.94 13.72
CA PRO A 146 2.12 -3.68 14.54
C PRO A 146 1.77 -5.16 14.83
N VAL A 147 0.59 -5.67 14.48
CA VAL A 147 0.09 -6.95 15.01
C VAL A 147 0.60 -8.21 14.27
N GLY A 148 1.22 -8.04 13.10
CA GLY A 148 1.80 -9.15 12.32
C GLY A 148 0.77 -10.04 11.60
N VAL A 149 -0.52 -9.74 11.66
CA VAL A 149 -1.54 -10.54 11.00
C VAL A 149 -1.47 -10.42 9.46
N VAL A 150 -1.74 -11.52 8.78
CA VAL A 150 -2.05 -11.53 7.35
C VAL A 150 -3.55 -11.66 7.19
N TYR A 151 -4.17 -10.72 6.45
CA TYR A 151 -5.60 -10.83 6.16
C TYR A 151 -5.86 -12.02 5.24
N THR A 152 -6.81 -12.85 5.63
CA THR A 152 -7.21 -14.02 4.83
C THR A 152 -7.88 -13.58 3.54
N ARG A 153 -7.84 -14.45 2.54
CA ARG A 153 -8.56 -14.21 1.27
C ARG A 153 -10.04 -13.96 1.49
N GLU A 154 -10.67 -14.73 2.39
CA GLU A 154 -12.07 -14.57 2.77
C GLU A 154 -12.35 -13.18 3.36
N THR A 155 -11.50 -12.69 4.27
CA THR A 155 -11.60 -11.33 4.83
C THR A 155 -11.49 -10.28 3.73
N LEU A 156 -10.56 -10.42 2.80
CA LEU A 156 -10.37 -9.47 1.70
C LEU A 156 -11.51 -9.50 0.68
N GLU A 157 -12.07 -10.65 0.39
CA GLU A 157 -13.27 -10.79 -0.46
C GLU A 157 -14.49 -10.15 0.20
N GLY A 158 -14.68 -10.35 1.51
CA GLY A 158 -15.73 -9.68 2.28
C GLY A 158 -15.55 -8.17 2.32
N LEU A 159 -14.32 -7.68 2.53
CA LEU A 159 -13.98 -6.26 2.43
C LEU A 159 -14.38 -5.70 1.05
N ALA A 160 -13.99 -6.37 -0.03
CA ALA A 160 -14.31 -5.95 -1.38
C ALA A 160 -15.81 -5.87 -1.64
N GLU A 161 -16.60 -6.80 -1.09
CA GLU A 161 -18.06 -6.79 -1.21
C GLU A 161 -18.68 -5.60 -0.45
N VAL A 162 -18.21 -5.31 0.75
CA VAL A 162 -18.61 -4.12 1.51
C VAL A 162 -18.32 -2.85 0.69
N LEU A 163 -17.09 -2.72 0.16
CA LEU A 163 -16.71 -1.56 -0.63
C LEU A 163 -17.53 -1.40 -1.91
N ARG A 164 -17.81 -2.49 -2.63
CA ARG A 164 -18.69 -2.46 -3.82
C ARG A 164 -20.11 -2.04 -3.50
N THR A 165 -20.66 -2.56 -2.41
CA THR A 165 -21.99 -2.23 -1.94
C THR A 165 -22.10 -0.75 -1.58
N LYS A 166 -21.16 -0.24 -0.79
CA LYS A 166 -21.13 1.16 -0.36
C LYS A 166 -20.85 2.13 -1.51
N ARG A 167 -19.98 1.74 -2.45
CA ARG A 167 -19.76 2.50 -3.68
C ARG A 167 -21.04 2.67 -4.51
N LYS A 168 -21.88 1.64 -4.59
CA LYS A 168 -23.18 1.72 -5.26
C LYS A 168 -24.18 2.58 -4.47
N GLU A 169 -24.20 2.42 -3.15
CA GLU A 169 -25.09 3.16 -2.25
C GLU A 169 -24.87 4.67 -2.32
N PHE A 170 -23.62 5.12 -2.29
CA PHE A 170 -23.28 6.56 -2.26
C PHE A 170 -22.96 7.14 -3.64
N GLY A 171 -22.81 6.34 -4.68
CA GLY A 171 -22.48 6.81 -6.04
C GLY A 171 -21.09 7.45 -6.15
N SER A 172 -20.21 7.21 -5.19
CA SER A 172 -18.86 7.81 -5.08
C SER A 172 -17.77 6.79 -5.37
N SER A 173 -16.59 7.27 -5.79
CA SER A 173 -15.41 6.41 -5.87
C SER A 173 -14.91 6.11 -4.46
N LEU A 174 -14.83 4.83 -4.10
CA LEU A 174 -14.27 4.36 -2.85
C LEU A 174 -13.01 3.55 -3.16
N PHE A 175 -11.87 4.00 -2.65
CA PHE A 175 -10.57 3.38 -2.92
C PHE A 175 -10.15 2.44 -1.79
N LEU A 176 -9.34 1.44 -2.14
CA LEU A 176 -8.62 0.62 -1.18
C LEU A 176 -7.13 0.91 -1.33
N ILE A 177 -6.51 1.43 -0.27
CA ILE A 177 -5.07 1.64 -0.22
C ILE A 177 -4.46 0.44 0.50
N SER A 178 -3.71 -0.39 -0.23
CA SER A 178 -3.05 -1.57 0.31
C SER A 178 -1.58 -1.27 0.55
N ASP A 179 -1.21 -1.13 1.82
CA ASP A 179 0.17 -0.92 2.26
C ASP A 179 0.88 -2.26 2.43
N GLU A 180 1.85 -2.54 1.55
CA GLU A 180 2.44 -3.88 1.39
C GLU A 180 3.99 -3.92 1.52
N PRO A 181 4.63 -3.18 2.42
CA PRO A 181 6.10 -3.22 2.57
C PRO A 181 6.59 -4.56 3.14
N TYR A 182 5.71 -5.34 3.75
CA TYR A 182 6.04 -6.62 4.41
C TYR A 182 5.60 -7.85 3.60
N ARG A 183 5.11 -7.68 2.36
CA ARG A 183 4.59 -8.77 1.54
C ARG A 183 5.55 -9.97 1.45
N GLU A 184 6.84 -9.70 1.25
CA GLU A 184 7.85 -10.74 1.07
C GLU A 184 8.33 -11.35 2.42
N LEU A 185 7.88 -10.82 3.56
CA LEU A 185 8.24 -11.29 4.90
C LEU A 185 7.14 -12.14 5.56
N ALA A 186 6.16 -12.63 4.80
CA ALA A 186 5.15 -13.54 5.34
C ALA A 186 5.71 -14.95 5.51
N TYR A 187 5.70 -15.47 6.74
CA TYR A 187 6.21 -16.79 7.11
C TYR A 187 5.07 -17.78 7.29
N GLY A 188 4.39 -18.16 6.23
CA GLY A 188 3.35 -19.18 6.29
C GLY A 188 2.12 -18.83 5.45
N PRO A 189 1.23 -17.92 5.88
CA PRO A 189 0.05 -17.63 5.09
C PRO A 189 0.40 -16.94 3.77
N GLU A 190 -0.33 -17.31 2.70
CA GLU A 190 -0.23 -16.64 1.42
C GLU A 190 -0.79 -15.22 1.53
N VAL A 191 -0.01 -14.23 1.07
CA VAL A 191 -0.46 -12.84 0.97
C VAL A 191 -1.16 -12.64 -0.37
N SER A 192 -2.48 -12.54 -0.34
CA SER A 192 -3.30 -12.35 -1.56
C SER A 192 -2.92 -11.07 -2.30
N TRP A 193 -3.02 -11.09 -3.64
CA TRP A 193 -2.85 -9.90 -4.46
C TRP A 193 -4.15 -9.09 -4.48
N VAL A 194 -4.21 -8.04 -3.67
CA VAL A 194 -5.43 -7.26 -3.40
C VAL A 194 -6.09 -6.70 -4.66
N PRO A 195 -5.35 -6.19 -5.68
CA PRO A 195 -5.97 -5.72 -6.93
C PRO A 195 -6.74 -6.79 -7.71
N SER A 196 -6.47 -8.08 -7.49
CA SER A 196 -7.26 -9.15 -8.10
C SER A 196 -8.62 -9.37 -7.43
N ILE A 197 -8.83 -8.76 -6.25
CA ILE A 197 -10.03 -8.90 -5.44
C ILE A 197 -10.90 -7.63 -5.55
N TYR A 198 -10.27 -6.45 -5.55
CA TYR A 198 -10.96 -5.17 -5.67
C TYR A 198 -10.26 -4.26 -6.69
N ASP A 199 -10.99 -3.79 -7.69
CA ASP A 199 -10.48 -3.04 -8.84
C ASP A 199 -9.96 -1.63 -8.50
N ASN A 200 -10.63 -0.91 -7.58
CA ASN A 200 -10.19 0.42 -7.13
C ASN A 200 -9.10 0.34 -6.05
N THR A 201 -8.03 -0.40 -6.30
CA THR A 201 -6.93 -0.58 -5.35
C THR A 201 -5.69 0.21 -5.75
N LEU A 202 -5.13 0.96 -4.78
CA LEU A 202 -3.82 1.59 -4.85
C LEU A 202 -2.86 0.76 -3.98
N VAL A 203 -1.82 0.18 -4.58
CA VAL A 203 -0.84 -0.64 -3.84
C VAL A 203 0.41 0.17 -3.55
N CYS A 204 0.76 0.28 -2.28
CA CYS A 204 2.00 0.89 -1.80
C CYS A 204 3.00 -0.23 -1.48
N TYR A 205 3.81 -0.60 -2.45
CA TYR A 205 4.82 -1.65 -2.34
C TYR A 205 6.21 -1.05 -2.12
N SER A 206 7.06 -1.74 -1.37
CA SER A 206 8.45 -1.32 -1.15
C SER A 206 9.38 -2.52 -0.95
N TRP A 207 10.64 -2.37 -1.40
CA TRP A 207 11.71 -3.34 -1.13
C TRP A 207 12.55 -2.97 0.10
N SER A 208 12.17 -1.94 0.86
CA SER A 208 12.96 -1.47 2.00
C SER A 208 12.97 -2.43 3.20
N LYS A 209 12.11 -3.44 3.20
CA LYS A 209 11.99 -4.43 4.28
C LYS A 209 12.32 -5.87 3.85
N SER A 210 12.52 -6.13 2.54
CA SER A 210 12.80 -7.46 1.97
C SER A 210 14.16 -7.53 1.29
#